data_aa721f32bfc7c19471ee537fd7e5861a
#
_entry.id   aa721f32bfc7c19471ee537fd7e5861a
#
_cell.length_a   1.000
_cell.length_b   1.000
_cell.length_c   1.000
_cell.angle_alpha   90.00
_cell.angle_beta   90.00
_cell.angle_gamma   90.00
#
_symmetry.space_group_name_H-M   'P 1'
#
loop_
_entity.id
_entity.type
_entity.pdbx_description
1 polymer ?
#
loop_
_entity_poly.entity_id
_entity_poly.type
_entity_poly.pdbx_seq_one_letter_code
_entity_poly.pdbx_strand_id
1 'polypeptide(L)'
;MIAHIAKANKPPENGTGWHYHVAEFQMVYMLKGWARFTYEDKVTLVGEDDCVHQRPGIVHYLFDYSADMEYLEIVGPADFGSISVQGPREVPDVTPWTT
;
A
#
# COMPACT_ATOMS: atom_id res chain seq x y z
N MET A 1 18.97 -0.97 -2.50
CA MET A 1 17.66 -1.02 -3.18
C MET A 1 17.12 -2.44 -3.12
N ILE A 2 15.87 -2.58 -2.74
CA ILE A 2 15.16 -3.86 -2.73
C ILE A 2 14.01 -3.76 -3.72
N ALA A 3 13.81 -4.84 -4.49
CA ALA A 3 12.61 -5.02 -5.31
C ALA A 3 11.98 -6.36 -4.98
N HIS A 4 10.70 -6.39 -4.75
CA HIS A 4 9.98 -7.63 -4.47
C HIS A 4 8.54 -7.55 -4.96
N ILE A 5 7.91 -8.74 -5.08
CA ILE A 5 6.52 -8.83 -5.51
C ILE A 5 5.66 -9.18 -4.29
N ALA A 6 4.63 -8.36 -4.06
CA ALA A 6 3.64 -8.59 -3.03
C ALA A 6 2.35 -9.11 -3.67
N LYS A 7 1.73 -10.12 -3.06
CA LYS A 7 0.50 -10.73 -3.54
C LYS A 7 -0.53 -10.79 -2.42
N ALA A 8 -1.80 -10.62 -2.80
CA ALA A 8 -2.90 -10.87 -1.89
C ALA A 8 -3.01 -12.38 -1.62
N ASN A 9 -3.14 -12.77 -0.36
CA ASN A 9 -3.32 -14.16 0.02
C ASN A 9 -4.52 -14.38 0.94
N LYS A 10 -5.16 -13.32 1.37
CA LYS A 10 -6.38 -13.34 2.19
C LYS A 10 -7.12 -12.03 2.02
N PRO A 11 -8.43 -12.00 2.30
CA PRO A 11 -9.19 -10.75 2.25
C PRO A 11 -8.62 -9.69 3.20
N PRO A 12 -8.73 -8.39 2.86
CA PRO A 12 -8.25 -7.34 3.74
C PRO A 12 -9.02 -7.31 5.06
N GLU A 13 -8.27 -7.15 6.16
CA GLU A 13 -8.81 -7.08 7.52
C GLU A 13 -8.21 -5.88 8.22
N ASN A 14 -8.71 -4.70 7.95
CA ASN A 14 -8.18 -3.44 8.49
C ASN A 14 -6.73 -3.15 8.10
N GLY A 15 -6.16 -3.95 7.19
CA GLY A 15 -4.84 -3.72 6.61
C GLY A 15 -3.70 -3.72 7.63
N THR A 16 -2.66 -2.96 7.34
CA THR A 16 -1.45 -2.90 8.15
C THR A 16 -1.47 -1.81 9.21
N GLY A 17 -2.50 -0.96 9.21
CA GLY A 17 -2.57 0.21 10.07
C GLY A 17 -1.81 1.41 9.49
N TRP A 18 -2.15 2.59 9.99
CA TRP A 18 -1.46 3.82 9.59
C TRP A 18 0.01 3.74 9.98
N HIS A 19 0.89 4.05 9.02
CA HIS A 19 2.34 4.01 9.24
C HIS A 19 3.06 4.87 8.21
N TYR A 20 4.36 5.07 8.40
CA TYR A 20 5.24 5.61 7.38
C TYR A 20 6.55 4.83 7.36
N HIS A 21 7.23 4.87 6.22
CA HIS A 21 8.49 4.16 6.03
C HIS A 21 9.68 5.11 6.17
N VAL A 22 10.74 4.58 6.78
CA VAL A 22 12.03 5.27 6.88
C VAL A 22 12.87 4.84 5.66
N ALA A 23 12.52 5.39 4.50
CA ALA A 23 13.16 5.07 3.23
C ALA A 23 13.34 6.35 2.42
N GLU A 24 14.35 6.38 1.53
CA GLU A 24 14.56 7.53 0.66
C GLU A 24 13.49 7.60 -0.43
N PHE A 25 13.09 6.44 -0.95
CA PHE A 25 11.95 6.36 -1.86
C PHE A 25 11.30 4.98 -1.80
N GLN A 26 10.04 4.94 -2.21
CA GLN A 26 9.29 3.70 -2.34
C GLN A 26 8.35 3.85 -3.53
N MET A 27 8.38 2.89 -4.43
CA MET A 27 7.51 2.86 -5.61
C MET A 27 6.74 1.56 -5.64
N VAL A 28 5.47 1.64 -6.02
CA VAL A 28 4.57 0.50 -6.19
C VAL A 28 4.07 0.50 -7.62
N TYR A 29 4.29 -0.60 -8.34
CA TYR A 29 3.77 -0.81 -9.70
C TYR A 29 2.78 -1.96 -9.68
N MET A 30 1.52 -1.71 -10.01
CA MET A 30 0.46 -2.71 -9.98
C MET A 30 0.55 -3.61 -11.20
N LEU A 31 0.77 -4.92 -10.96
CA LEU A 31 0.88 -5.93 -12.01
C LEU A 31 -0.47 -6.57 -12.33
N LYS A 32 -1.28 -6.85 -11.31
CA LYS A 32 -2.60 -7.46 -11.45
C LYS A 32 -3.57 -6.90 -10.44
N GLY A 33 -4.84 -6.81 -10.80
CA GLY A 33 -5.88 -6.39 -9.89
C GLY A 33 -5.78 -4.92 -9.52
N TRP A 34 -6.21 -4.62 -8.30
CA TRP A 34 -6.24 -3.25 -7.81
C TRP A 34 -6.00 -3.22 -6.31
N ALA A 35 -5.61 -2.04 -5.82
CA ALA A 35 -5.45 -1.77 -4.40
C ALA A 35 -5.92 -0.36 -4.09
N ARG A 36 -6.43 -0.13 -2.88
CA ARG A 36 -6.76 1.20 -2.39
C ARG A 36 -5.86 1.54 -1.22
N PHE A 37 -5.15 2.64 -1.37
CA PHE A 37 -4.31 3.21 -0.32
C PHE A 37 -4.98 4.46 0.23
N THR A 38 -4.90 4.65 1.53
CA THR A 38 -5.27 5.93 2.12
C THR A 38 -4.00 6.64 2.58
N TYR A 39 -3.87 7.89 2.17
CA TYR A 39 -2.78 8.78 2.53
C TYR A 39 -3.30 9.85 3.49
N GLU A 40 -2.42 10.73 3.95
CA GLU A 40 -2.81 11.78 4.88
C GLU A 40 -3.97 12.63 4.38
N ASP A 41 -4.06 12.85 3.07
CA ASP A 41 -4.99 13.78 2.45
C ASP A 41 -6.04 13.13 1.55
N LYS A 42 -5.89 11.85 1.16
CA LYS A 42 -6.81 11.25 0.18
C LYS A 42 -6.73 9.73 0.14
N VAL A 43 -7.77 9.14 -0.47
CA VAL A 43 -7.77 7.72 -0.88
C VAL A 43 -7.38 7.65 -2.35
N THR A 44 -6.50 6.73 -2.70
CA THR A 44 -6.04 6.53 -4.07
C THR A 44 -6.31 5.09 -4.50
N LEU A 45 -6.97 4.92 -5.63
CA LEU A 45 -7.14 3.62 -6.28
C LEU A 45 -5.99 3.41 -7.26
N VAL A 46 -5.31 2.27 -7.12
CA VAL A 46 -4.19 1.88 -7.97
C VAL A 46 -4.60 0.62 -8.73
N GLY A 47 -4.73 0.71 -10.04
CA GLY A 47 -5.08 -0.40 -10.93
C GLY A 47 -3.89 -0.91 -11.72
N GLU A 48 -4.13 -1.90 -12.59
CA GLU A 48 -3.07 -2.48 -13.42
C GLU A 48 -2.32 -1.39 -14.19
N ASP A 49 -1.00 -1.53 -14.24
CA ASP A 49 -0.06 -0.62 -14.89
C ASP A 49 0.05 0.76 -14.25
N ASP A 50 -0.65 1.02 -13.14
CA ASP A 50 -0.43 2.23 -12.38
C ASP A 50 0.83 2.10 -11.54
N CYS A 51 1.56 3.20 -11.42
CA CYS A 51 2.74 3.31 -10.59
C CYS A 51 2.56 4.43 -9.57
N VAL A 52 2.81 4.13 -8.31
CA VAL A 52 2.69 5.12 -7.24
C VAL A 52 4.04 5.32 -6.58
N HIS A 53 4.47 6.56 -6.47
CA HIS A 53 5.64 6.94 -5.68
C HIS A 53 5.16 7.36 -4.29
N GLN A 54 5.52 6.58 -3.28
CA GLN A 54 5.20 6.90 -1.89
C GLN A 54 6.33 7.75 -1.32
N ARG A 55 6.03 9.02 -1.06
CA ARG A 55 7.03 9.96 -0.56
C ARG A 55 7.58 9.51 0.80
N PRO A 56 8.88 9.74 1.08
CA PRO A 56 9.45 9.46 2.39
C PRO A 56 8.66 10.15 3.51
N GLY A 57 8.38 9.41 4.57
CA GLY A 57 7.70 9.95 5.73
C GLY A 57 6.19 10.18 5.59
N ILE A 58 5.60 9.92 4.41
CA ILE A 58 4.15 10.08 4.29
C ILE A 58 3.43 8.98 5.06
N VAL A 59 2.47 9.37 5.89
CA VAL A 59 1.63 8.43 6.63
C VAL A 59 0.62 7.82 5.67
N HIS A 60 0.57 6.50 5.61
CA HIS A 60 -0.29 5.80 4.67
C HIS A 60 -0.74 4.45 5.21
N TYR A 61 -1.66 3.82 4.45
CA TYR A 61 -2.29 2.57 4.85
C TYR A 61 -2.84 1.88 3.60
N LEU A 62 -2.39 0.65 3.33
CA LEU A 62 -3.03 -0.22 2.33
C LEU A 62 -4.21 -0.90 3.02
N PHE A 63 -5.42 -0.47 2.71
CA PHE A 63 -6.60 -0.93 3.44
C PHE A 63 -7.54 -1.82 2.64
N ASP A 64 -7.40 -1.86 1.32
CA ASP A 64 -8.29 -2.65 0.47
C ASP A 64 -7.56 -3.10 -0.79
N TYR A 65 -7.92 -4.27 -1.30
CA TYR A 65 -7.32 -4.81 -2.53
C TYR A 65 -8.17 -5.94 -3.08
N SER A 66 -7.99 -6.25 -4.38
CA SER A 66 -8.67 -7.36 -5.04
C SER A 66 -8.02 -8.69 -4.69
N ALA A 67 -8.79 -9.78 -4.93
CA ALA A 67 -8.31 -11.13 -4.66
C ALA A 67 -7.07 -11.52 -5.47
N ASP A 68 -6.95 -10.97 -6.69
CA ASP A 68 -5.81 -11.22 -7.59
C ASP A 68 -4.72 -10.17 -7.52
N MET A 69 -4.78 -9.28 -6.53
CA MET A 69 -3.82 -8.18 -6.40
C MET A 69 -2.38 -8.69 -6.33
N GLU A 70 -1.54 -8.10 -7.18
CA GLU A 70 -0.12 -8.38 -7.24
C GLU A 70 0.60 -7.12 -7.67
N TYR A 71 1.60 -6.68 -6.91
CA TYR A 71 2.36 -5.50 -7.28
C TYR A 71 3.85 -5.70 -7.05
N LEU A 72 4.64 -4.96 -7.84
CA LEU A 72 6.08 -4.85 -7.65
C LEU A 72 6.36 -3.63 -6.79
N GLU A 73 7.09 -3.84 -5.71
CA GLU A 73 7.53 -2.76 -4.82
C GLU A 73 9.04 -2.59 -4.93
N ILE A 74 9.48 -1.36 -5.12
CA ILE A 74 10.89 -1.00 -5.17
C ILE A 74 11.15 0.02 -4.07
N VAL A 75 12.10 -0.29 -3.20
CA VAL A 75 12.41 0.53 -2.03
C VAL A 75 13.90 0.83 -1.98
N GLY A 76 14.25 2.05 -1.68
CA GLY A 76 15.63 2.46 -1.47
C GLY A 76 15.78 3.37 -0.25
N PRO A 77 16.80 3.16 0.58
CA PRO A 77 17.78 2.06 0.51
C PRO A 77 17.16 0.69 0.83
N ALA A 78 17.97 -0.36 0.67
CA ALA A 78 17.52 -1.74 0.85
C ALA A 78 17.04 -2.04 2.26
N ASP A 79 17.62 -1.41 3.26
CA ASP A 79 17.29 -1.62 4.66
C ASP A 79 16.51 -0.41 5.17
N PHE A 80 15.23 -0.62 5.49
CA PHE A 80 14.36 0.45 5.95
C PHE A 80 13.43 -0.03 7.04
N GLY A 81 12.98 0.90 7.89
CA GLY A 81 12.02 0.63 8.94
C GLY A 81 10.63 1.15 8.61
N SER A 82 9.69 0.77 9.44
CA SER A 82 8.31 1.25 9.37
C SER A 82 7.91 1.70 10.77
N ILE A 83 7.25 2.85 10.86
CA ILE A 83 6.83 3.41 12.14
C ILE A 83 5.30 3.51 12.15
N SER A 84 4.67 2.82 13.11
CA SER A 84 3.23 2.86 13.30
C SER A 84 2.80 4.15 13.97
N VAL A 85 1.70 4.71 13.53
CA VAL A 85 1.18 5.98 14.05
C VAL A 85 -0.35 5.91 14.17
N GLN A 86 -0.91 6.84 14.93
CA GLN A 86 -2.35 7.04 14.92
C GLN A 86 -2.72 7.79 13.64
N GLY A 87 -3.71 7.26 12.94
CA GLY A 87 -4.08 7.82 11.65
C GLY A 87 -4.75 9.19 11.74
N PRO A 88 -4.63 10.01 10.69
CA PRO A 88 -5.21 11.36 10.65
C PRO A 88 -6.72 11.36 10.40
N ARG A 89 -7.32 10.24 10.04
CA ARG A 89 -8.75 10.10 9.76
C ARG A 89 -9.18 8.64 9.78
N GLU A 90 -10.49 8.40 9.78
CA GLU A 90 -11.01 7.04 9.67
C GLU A 90 -10.75 6.45 8.29
N VAL A 91 -10.55 5.14 8.25
CA VAL A 91 -10.33 4.41 7.02
C VAL A 91 -11.69 3.93 6.49
N PRO A 92 -11.97 4.08 5.17
CA PRO A 92 -13.21 3.56 4.59
C PRO A 92 -13.34 2.05 4.75
N ASP A 93 -14.57 1.54 4.64
CA ASP A 93 -14.82 0.11 4.67
C ASP A 93 -14.14 -0.60 3.51
N VAL A 94 -13.69 -1.82 3.78
CA VAL A 94 -13.08 -2.66 2.75
C VAL A 94 -14.14 -3.25 1.82
N THR A 95 -13.71 -3.62 0.61
CA THR A 95 -14.57 -4.25 -0.39
C THR A 95 -14.56 -5.77 -0.17
N PRO A 96 -15.72 -6.40 0.08
CA PRO A 96 -15.76 -7.86 0.22
C PRO A 96 -15.34 -8.55 -1.08
N TRP A 97 -14.58 -9.63 -0.93
CA TRP A 97 -14.26 -10.46 -2.09
C TRP A 97 -15.47 -11.30 -2.48
N THR A 98 -15.77 -11.31 -3.78
CA THR A 98 -16.78 -12.17 -4.35
C THR A 98 -16.11 -13.33 -5.07
N THR A 99 -16.67 -14.52 -4.92
CA THR A 99 -16.16 -15.73 -5.57
C THR A 99 -17.02 -16.08 -6.80
#